data_3956098f8a87ace86f706b8384ad94e2
#
_entry.id   3956098f8a87ace86f706b8384ad94e2
#
_cell.length_a   1.000
_cell.length_b   1.000
_cell.length_c   1.000
_cell.angle_alpha   90.00
_cell.angle_beta   90.00
_cell.angle_gamma   90.00
#
_symmetry.space_group_name_H-M   'P 1'
#
loop_
_entity.id
_entity.type
_entity.pdbx_description
1 polymer ?
#
loop_
_entity_poly.entity_id
_entity_poly.type
_entity_poly.pdbx_seq_one_letter_code
_entity_poly.pdbx_strand_id
1 'polypeptide(L)'
;ADGLLAEAGKVRWDAAPVQDAAARVVELRERAALGWRQRIAAELAGGDIDAAQALLPQLDAVTLDERDGLQARADIERVRRYGAYDAGRLFSDALANGGHGPGMIVLPAGRFQMGSPRGETGRHANEGPRHAVTFARGFALARTETTVAQFRAFVEATGHRSSAQRARGSSIYDERNGAMIERRGVDWLDDDAGNRAGDDAPVLHVSWDDALAYTRWLARETGAVYRLPSEAEFEYALRAGGITAFPWGEDDPPARLENLTGGLDVSPGGRRWSNAFAGYGDGYWGVAPVARFSSNAFGLNDMNGNASEWVEDCWHDSYVRAPRDGSAWVNPGCTRRVIRGGSWASSPEQTRSAFRIQAAPGTTSARVGFRVARDL
;
A
#
# COMPACT_ATOMS: atom_id res chain seq x y z
N ALA A 1 36.21 -15.83 33.00
CA ALA A 1 36.69 -14.46 33.21
C ALA A 1 36.29 -13.95 34.60
N ASP A 2 35.04 -14.14 35.02
CA ASP A 2 34.53 -13.66 36.31
C ASP A 2 35.16 -14.38 37.53
N GLY A 3 35.58 -15.68 37.38
CA GLY A 3 36.34 -16.42 38.40
C GLY A 3 37.73 -15.82 38.67
N LEU A 4 38.41 -15.32 37.63
CA LEU A 4 39.71 -14.65 37.76
C LEU A 4 39.60 -13.28 38.44
N LEU A 5 38.49 -12.59 38.22
CA LEU A 5 38.21 -11.30 38.87
C LEU A 5 37.80 -11.46 40.34
N ALA A 6 37.14 -12.56 40.72
CA ALA A 6 36.80 -12.88 42.10
C ALA A 6 38.05 -13.26 42.97
N GLU A 7 39.04 -13.90 42.40
CA GLU A 7 40.34 -14.11 43.06
C GLU A 7 41.17 -12.83 43.13
N ALA A 8 41.06 -11.96 42.15
CA ALA A 8 41.71 -10.63 42.15
C ALA A 8 41.19 -9.68 43.27
N GLY A 9 40.04 -9.98 43.88
CA GLY A 9 39.53 -9.22 45.07
C GLY A 9 40.42 -9.33 46.30
N LYS A 10 41.47 -10.17 46.28
CA LYS A 10 42.53 -10.24 47.29
C LYS A 10 43.79 -9.45 46.94
N VAL A 11 43.83 -8.88 45.75
CA VAL A 11 44.97 -8.09 45.24
C VAL A 11 44.57 -6.63 45.22
N ARG A 12 45.53 -5.72 45.47
CA ARG A 12 45.31 -4.25 45.37
C ARG A 12 44.78 -3.90 43.96
N TRP A 13 43.60 -3.35 43.87
CA TRP A 13 42.96 -2.93 42.61
C TRP A 13 43.73 -1.82 41.85
N ASP A 14 44.66 -1.14 42.54
CA ASP A 14 45.54 -0.09 42.02
C ASP A 14 46.86 -0.67 41.42
N ALA A 15 47.10 -2.00 41.51
CA ALA A 15 48.30 -2.60 40.94
C ALA A 15 48.23 -2.66 39.38
N ALA A 16 49.27 -2.16 38.72
CA ALA A 16 49.31 -2.10 37.25
C ALA A 16 48.99 -3.44 36.54
N PRO A 17 49.43 -4.63 37.01
CA PRO A 17 49.05 -5.90 36.40
C PRO A 17 47.54 -6.22 36.45
N VAL A 18 46.83 -5.73 37.46
CA VAL A 18 45.38 -5.94 37.61
C VAL A 18 44.62 -5.04 36.66
N GLN A 19 45.06 -3.78 36.49
CA GLN A 19 44.51 -2.85 35.54
C GLN A 19 44.74 -3.33 34.10
N ASP A 20 45.94 -3.84 33.77
CA ASP A 20 46.23 -4.45 32.47
C ASP A 20 45.34 -5.67 32.17
N ALA A 21 45.13 -6.56 33.16
CA ALA A 21 44.29 -7.72 32.99
C ALA A 21 42.79 -7.30 32.80
N ALA A 22 42.31 -6.29 33.53
CA ALA A 22 40.96 -5.75 33.39
C ALA A 22 40.77 -5.12 32.00
N ALA A 23 41.74 -4.32 31.53
CA ALA A 23 41.72 -3.71 30.19
C ALA A 23 41.66 -4.76 29.09
N ARG A 24 42.44 -5.85 29.21
CA ARG A 24 42.41 -6.99 28.26
C ARG A 24 41.09 -7.73 28.27
N VAL A 25 40.48 -7.91 29.42
CA VAL A 25 39.13 -8.51 29.50
C VAL A 25 38.09 -7.64 28.79
N VAL A 26 38.14 -6.33 28.99
CA VAL A 26 37.28 -5.38 28.28
C VAL A 26 37.47 -5.49 26.76
N GLU A 27 38.70 -5.43 26.29
CA GLU A 27 39.04 -5.53 24.85
C GLU A 27 38.55 -6.85 24.24
N LEU A 28 38.76 -7.97 24.94
CA LEU A 28 38.29 -9.28 24.46
C LEU A 28 36.75 -9.37 24.40
N ARG A 29 36.05 -8.80 25.38
CA ARG A 29 34.59 -8.77 25.37
C ARG A 29 34.05 -7.88 24.26
N GLU A 30 34.62 -6.70 24.03
CA GLU A 30 34.24 -5.81 22.92
C GLU A 30 34.46 -6.47 21.55
N ARG A 31 35.59 -7.15 21.37
CA ARG A 31 35.87 -7.90 20.13
C ARG A 31 34.88 -9.05 19.93
N ALA A 32 34.55 -9.77 20.99
CA ALA A 32 33.56 -10.86 20.94
C ALA A 32 32.16 -10.31 20.64
N ALA A 33 31.75 -9.21 21.27
CA ALA A 33 30.46 -8.55 21.01
C ALA A 33 30.34 -8.08 19.55
N LEU A 34 31.41 -7.49 19.00
CA LEU A 34 31.46 -7.13 17.57
C LEU A 34 31.30 -8.36 16.67
N GLY A 35 31.97 -9.46 16.98
CA GLY A 35 31.85 -10.70 16.21
C GLY A 35 30.43 -11.28 16.23
N TRP A 36 29.76 -11.26 17.37
CA TRP A 36 28.36 -11.74 17.47
C TRP A 36 27.40 -10.80 16.73
N ARG A 37 27.56 -9.48 16.82
CA ARG A 37 26.75 -8.52 16.04
C ARG A 37 26.90 -8.76 14.54
N GLN A 38 28.13 -8.99 14.04
CA GLN A 38 28.36 -9.29 12.63
C GLN A 38 27.69 -10.59 12.19
N ARG A 39 27.68 -11.63 13.03
CA ARG A 39 26.97 -12.88 12.75
C ARG A 39 25.47 -12.68 12.71
N ILE A 40 24.89 -11.98 13.68
CA ILE A 40 23.46 -11.65 13.68
C ILE A 40 23.09 -10.88 12.39
N ALA A 41 23.89 -9.89 12.01
CA ALA A 41 23.67 -9.13 10.78
C ALA A 41 23.78 -10.00 9.51
N ALA A 42 24.67 -10.99 9.49
CA ALA A 42 24.81 -11.93 8.37
C ALA A 42 23.60 -12.85 8.24
N GLU A 43 23.09 -13.42 9.37
CA GLU A 43 21.86 -14.22 9.36
C GLU A 43 20.64 -13.40 8.91
N LEU A 44 20.53 -12.16 9.38
CA LEU A 44 19.45 -11.26 8.95
C LEU A 44 19.54 -10.92 7.45
N ALA A 45 20.75 -10.72 6.92
CA ALA A 45 20.96 -10.49 5.48
C ALA A 45 20.63 -11.74 4.64
N GLY A 46 20.82 -12.94 5.21
CA GLY A 46 20.38 -14.21 4.61
C GLY A 46 18.88 -14.50 4.77
N GLY A 47 18.16 -13.69 5.55
CA GLY A 47 16.73 -13.88 5.83
C GLY A 47 16.42 -14.87 6.94
N ASP A 48 17.44 -15.42 7.62
CA ASP A 48 17.24 -16.38 8.73
C ASP A 48 17.08 -15.65 10.07
N ILE A 49 15.85 -15.22 10.33
CA ILE A 49 15.49 -14.48 11.54
C ILE A 49 15.63 -15.36 12.79
N ASP A 50 15.32 -16.65 12.68
CA ASP A 50 15.37 -17.58 13.83
C ASP A 50 16.83 -17.87 14.21
N ALA A 51 17.72 -18.08 13.25
CA ALA A 51 19.16 -18.18 13.49
C ALA A 51 19.72 -16.88 14.10
N ALA A 52 19.35 -15.71 13.59
CA ALA A 52 19.75 -14.43 14.17
C ALA A 52 19.28 -14.29 15.63
N GLN A 53 18.04 -14.66 15.93
CA GLN A 53 17.48 -14.62 17.29
C GLN A 53 18.17 -15.59 18.23
N ALA A 54 18.58 -16.78 17.77
CA ALA A 54 19.29 -17.78 18.56
C ALA A 54 20.70 -17.31 18.99
N LEU A 55 21.27 -16.29 18.35
CA LEU A 55 22.59 -15.72 18.68
C LEU A 55 22.52 -14.63 19.76
N LEU A 56 21.35 -14.11 20.13
CA LEU A 56 21.21 -13.06 21.14
C LEU A 56 21.80 -13.42 22.51
N PRO A 57 21.59 -14.64 23.09
CA PRO A 57 22.16 -15.00 24.37
C PRO A 57 23.70 -14.93 24.39
N GLN A 58 24.36 -15.24 23.27
CA GLN A 58 25.81 -15.16 23.15
C GLN A 58 26.30 -13.72 23.12
N LEU A 59 25.57 -12.83 22.43
CA LEU A 59 25.85 -11.39 22.45
C LEU A 59 25.67 -10.84 23.86
N ASP A 60 24.55 -11.12 24.53
CA ASP A 60 24.26 -10.65 25.88
C ASP A 60 25.32 -11.09 26.92
N ALA A 61 25.87 -12.30 26.77
CA ALA A 61 26.90 -12.83 27.67
C ALA A 61 28.24 -12.08 27.59
N VAL A 62 28.53 -11.43 26.46
CA VAL A 62 29.84 -10.76 26.24
C VAL A 62 29.73 -9.24 26.18
N THR A 63 28.57 -8.67 25.90
CA THR A 63 28.42 -7.22 25.75
C THR A 63 28.65 -6.51 27.08
N LEU A 64 29.30 -5.35 27.00
CA LEU A 64 29.51 -4.43 28.13
C LEU A 64 28.52 -3.25 28.05
N ASP A 65 27.92 -3.03 26.89
CA ASP A 65 26.96 -1.97 26.63
C ASP A 65 25.59 -2.61 26.31
N GLU A 66 24.60 -2.41 27.17
CA GLU A 66 23.24 -2.89 26.96
C GLU A 66 22.63 -2.44 25.62
N ARG A 67 23.09 -1.29 25.08
CA ARG A 67 22.66 -0.78 23.78
C ARG A 67 22.93 -1.76 22.63
N ASP A 68 24.00 -2.54 22.70
CA ASP A 68 24.33 -3.54 21.67
C ASP A 68 23.26 -4.63 21.55
N GLY A 69 22.81 -5.15 22.67
CA GLY A 69 21.73 -6.13 22.74
C GLY A 69 20.37 -5.56 22.31
N LEU A 70 20.09 -4.31 22.72
CA LEU A 70 18.86 -3.61 22.31
C LEU A 70 18.84 -3.35 20.80
N GLN A 71 19.96 -2.90 20.22
CA GLN A 71 20.08 -2.68 18.77
C GLN A 71 19.89 -3.98 17.98
N ALA A 72 20.54 -5.07 18.37
CA ALA A 72 20.38 -6.37 17.72
C ALA A 72 18.93 -6.85 17.74
N ARG A 73 18.21 -6.68 18.86
CA ARG A 73 16.77 -7.00 18.95
C ARG A 73 15.93 -6.11 18.06
N ALA A 74 16.24 -4.81 18.00
CA ALA A 74 15.55 -3.86 17.12
C ALA A 74 15.74 -4.23 15.65
N ASP A 75 16.95 -4.63 15.25
CA ASP A 75 17.25 -5.08 13.88
C ASP A 75 16.50 -6.37 13.52
N ILE A 76 16.43 -7.33 14.43
CA ILE A 76 15.65 -8.57 14.25
C ILE A 76 14.15 -8.23 14.07
N GLU A 77 13.59 -7.37 14.92
CA GLU A 77 12.19 -6.96 14.81
C GLU A 77 11.92 -6.16 13.51
N ARG A 78 12.87 -5.33 13.08
CA ARG A 78 12.78 -4.61 11.81
C ARG A 78 12.68 -5.59 10.63
N VAL A 79 13.60 -6.58 10.55
CA VAL A 79 13.59 -7.57 9.48
C VAL A 79 12.34 -8.45 9.54
N ARG A 80 11.88 -8.82 10.74
CA ARG A 80 10.62 -9.57 10.91
C ARG A 80 9.42 -8.81 10.36
N ARG A 81 9.39 -7.47 10.51
CA ARG A 81 8.27 -6.63 10.07
C ARG A 81 8.34 -6.23 8.61
N TYR A 82 9.53 -6.02 8.09
CA TYR A 82 9.72 -5.36 6.78
C TYR A 82 10.63 -6.13 5.81
N GLY A 83 11.10 -7.33 6.18
CA GLY A 83 12.06 -8.07 5.36
C GLY A 83 13.35 -7.26 5.15
N ALA A 84 13.79 -7.17 3.91
CA ALA A 84 14.99 -6.41 3.52
C ALA A 84 14.76 -4.89 3.39
N TYR A 85 13.57 -4.39 3.71
CA TYR A 85 13.18 -3.00 3.47
C TYR A 85 13.03 -2.21 4.78
N ASP A 86 12.95 -0.90 4.63
CA ASP A 86 12.55 0.03 5.71
C ASP A 86 11.20 0.65 5.35
N ALA A 87 10.41 0.98 6.38
CA ALA A 87 9.13 1.68 6.17
C ALA A 87 9.36 3.03 5.46
N GLY A 88 8.52 3.36 4.48
CA GLY A 88 8.62 4.54 3.63
C GLY A 88 9.58 4.40 2.45
N ARG A 89 10.29 3.27 2.31
CA ARG A 89 11.19 3.07 1.17
C ARG A 89 10.41 2.92 -0.13
N LEU A 90 10.80 3.69 -1.13
CA LEU A 90 10.39 3.52 -2.52
C LEU A 90 11.36 2.55 -3.21
N PHE A 91 10.82 1.55 -3.89
CA PHE A 91 11.58 0.59 -4.69
C PHE A 91 10.77 0.11 -5.90
N SER A 92 11.41 -0.64 -6.78
CA SER A 92 10.77 -1.28 -7.94
C SER A 92 11.52 -2.58 -8.21
N ASP A 93 10.78 -3.68 -8.36
CA ASP A 93 11.39 -4.98 -8.68
C ASP A 93 11.75 -5.04 -10.18
N ALA A 94 12.87 -5.68 -10.50
CA ALA A 94 13.25 -5.95 -11.89
C ALA A 94 12.31 -7.02 -12.49
N LEU A 95 11.96 -6.86 -13.76
CA LEU A 95 11.19 -7.86 -14.52
C LEU A 95 12.15 -8.81 -15.24
N ALA A 96 11.80 -10.09 -15.30
CA ALA A 96 12.60 -11.11 -15.96
C ALA A 96 12.80 -10.83 -17.48
N ASN A 97 11.80 -10.20 -18.10
CA ASN A 97 11.84 -9.80 -19.51
C ASN A 97 12.55 -8.45 -19.77
N GLY A 98 13.12 -7.84 -18.72
CA GLY A 98 13.77 -6.53 -18.75
C GLY A 98 12.86 -5.38 -18.30
N GLY A 99 13.48 -4.30 -17.82
CA GLY A 99 12.79 -3.17 -17.23
C GLY A 99 12.43 -3.40 -15.76
N HIS A 100 11.45 -2.63 -15.28
CA HIS A 100 11.05 -2.62 -13.87
C HIS A 100 9.53 -2.65 -13.73
N GLY A 101 9.06 -3.27 -12.66
CA GLY A 101 7.68 -3.21 -12.23
C GLY A 101 7.28 -1.82 -11.71
N PRO A 102 6.07 -1.68 -11.15
CA PRO A 102 5.61 -0.42 -10.59
C PRO A 102 6.50 0.06 -9.43
N GLY A 103 6.53 1.38 -9.21
CA GLY A 103 7.15 1.95 -8.01
C GLY A 103 6.33 1.60 -6.78
N MET A 104 6.95 0.88 -5.83
CA MET A 104 6.31 0.39 -4.61
C MET A 104 6.79 1.17 -3.40
N ILE A 105 5.89 1.53 -2.49
CA ILE A 105 6.23 2.14 -1.20
C ILE A 105 5.96 1.13 -0.08
N VAL A 106 6.91 0.98 0.82
CA VAL A 106 6.79 0.14 2.02
C VAL A 106 5.96 0.87 3.07
N LEU A 107 4.79 0.34 3.38
CA LEU A 107 3.93 0.88 4.42
C LEU A 107 4.26 0.28 5.78
N PRO A 108 4.19 1.09 6.85
CA PRO A 108 4.54 0.63 8.19
C PRO A 108 3.56 -0.43 8.71
N ALA A 109 4.07 -1.39 9.48
CA ALA A 109 3.24 -2.17 10.40
C ALA A 109 2.55 -1.21 11.37
N GLY A 110 1.30 -1.49 11.75
CA GLY A 110 0.57 -0.55 12.58
C GLY A 110 -0.87 -0.95 12.84
N ARG A 111 -1.63 -0.04 13.41
CA ARG A 111 -3.04 -0.24 13.76
C ARG A 111 -3.84 0.99 13.36
N PHE A 112 -5.04 0.76 12.83
CA PHE A 112 -5.99 1.82 12.54
C PHE A 112 -7.45 1.40 12.84
N GLN A 113 -8.37 2.35 12.71
CA GLN A 113 -9.80 2.11 12.83
C GLN A 113 -10.42 2.08 11.43
N MET A 114 -10.80 0.91 10.95
CA MET A 114 -11.47 0.72 9.67
C MET A 114 -12.96 1.01 9.76
N GLY A 115 -13.49 1.67 8.73
CA GLY A 115 -14.89 2.06 8.65
C GLY A 115 -15.17 3.43 9.26
N SER A 116 -16.44 3.85 9.25
CA SER A 116 -16.90 5.16 9.70
C SER A 116 -17.58 5.12 11.07
N PRO A 117 -17.45 6.16 11.91
CA PRO A 117 -18.21 6.29 13.13
C PRO A 117 -19.71 6.55 12.81
N ARG A 118 -20.60 6.21 13.73
CA ARG A 118 -22.07 6.31 13.50
C ARG A 118 -22.54 7.73 13.16
N GLY A 119 -21.84 8.76 13.62
CA GLY A 119 -22.21 10.15 13.41
C GLY A 119 -21.55 10.80 12.19
N GLU A 120 -20.78 10.08 11.38
CA GLU A 120 -20.14 10.65 10.19
C GLU A 120 -21.17 11.01 9.13
N THR A 121 -21.13 12.24 8.64
CA THR A 121 -22.03 12.75 7.59
C THR A 121 -21.85 11.95 6.30
N GLY A 122 -22.94 11.59 5.63
CA GLY A 122 -22.90 10.79 4.39
C GLY A 122 -22.54 9.31 4.59
N ARG A 123 -22.52 8.82 5.84
CA ARG A 123 -22.18 7.43 6.18
C ARG A 123 -23.22 6.44 5.63
N HIS A 124 -22.72 5.32 5.09
CA HIS A 124 -23.54 4.17 4.70
C HIS A 124 -23.48 3.05 5.75
N ALA A 125 -24.56 2.26 5.86
CA ALA A 125 -24.63 1.16 6.82
C ALA A 125 -23.53 0.10 6.64
N ASN A 126 -23.13 -0.13 5.39
CA ASN A 126 -22.10 -1.09 5.01
C ASN A 126 -20.66 -0.72 5.44
N GLU A 127 -20.44 0.51 5.90
CA GLU A 127 -19.16 1.01 6.41
C GLU A 127 -18.94 0.67 7.90
N GLY A 128 -19.77 -0.14 8.47
CA GLY A 128 -19.72 -0.48 9.90
C GLY A 128 -19.95 -1.95 10.21
N PRO A 129 -19.73 -2.33 11.47
CA PRO A 129 -19.24 -1.49 12.59
C PRO A 129 -17.78 -1.05 12.40
N ARG A 130 -17.46 0.19 12.82
CA ARG A 130 -16.07 0.65 12.89
C ARG A 130 -15.29 -0.27 13.82
N HIS A 131 -14.12 -0.75 13.39
CA HIS A 131 -13.36 -1.75 14.14
C HIS A 131 -11.86 -1.56 13.97
N ALA A 132 -11.09 -2.07 14.94
CA ALA A 132 -9.64 -2.00 14.87
C ALA A 132 -9.09 -3.11 13.97
N VAL A 133 -8.16 -2.73 13.10
CA VAL A 133 -7.33 -3.63 12.28
C VAL A 133 -5.86 -3.41 12.65
N THR A 134 -5.08 -4.49 12.75
CA THR A 134 -3.67 -4.45 13.11
C THR A 134 -2.83 -5.20 12.08
N PHE A 135 -1.93 -4.51 11.42
CA PHE A 135 -0.92 -5.10 10.54
C PHE A 135 0.31 -5.45 11.38
N ALA A 136 0.53 -6.74 11.63
CA ALA A 136 1.70 -7.22 12.36
C ALA A 136 3.00 -7.03 11.56
N ARG A 137 2.90 -7.04 10.24
CA ARG A 137 3.99 -6.80 9.28
C ARG A 137 3.64 -5.63 8.39
N GLY A 138 4.68 -4.95 7.87
CA GLY A 138 4.52 -4.01 6.78
C GLY A 138 4.21 -4.74 5.47
N PHE A 139 3.75 -4.01 4.49
CA PHE A 139 3.51 -4.45 3.12
C PHE A 139 3.91 -3.33 2.16
N ALA A 140 4.09 -3.63 0.89
CA ALA A 140 4.31 -2.58 -0.09
C ALA A 140 3.06 -2.37 -0.95
N LEU A 141 2.78 -1.11 -1.26
CA LEU A 141 1.69 -0.71 -2.14
C LEU A 141 2.25 0.12 -3.31
N ALA A 142 1.71 -0.07 -4.50
CA ALA A 142 2.08 0.75 -5.65
C ALA A 142 1.81 2.22 -5.35
N ARG A 143 2.80 3.07 -5.65
CA ARG A 143 2.74 4.50 -5.38
C ARG A 143 1.54 5.18 -6.06
N THR A 144 1.17 4.70 -7.24
CA THR A 144 0.07 5.19 -8.07
C THR A 144 -0.84 4.04 -8.47
N GLU A 145 -1.95 4.35 -9.10
CA GLU A 145 -2.71 3.37 -9.89
C GLU A 145 -1.80 2.74 -10.96
N THR A 146 -2.14 1.55 -11.41
CA THR A 146 -1.50 0.91 -12.58
C THR A 146 -1.79 1.76 -13.83
N THR A 147 -0.73 2.11 -14.57
CA THR A 147 -0.85 2.97 -15.76
C THR A 147 -1.17 2.16 -17.02
N VAL A 148 -1.65 2.86 -18.05
CA VAL A 148 -1.86 2.29 -19.39
C VAL A 148 -0.56 1.68 -19.94
N ALA A 149 0.59 2.34 -19.76
CA ALA A 149 1.88 1.79 -20.18
C ALA A 149 2.22 0.48 -19.47
N GLN A 150 2.01 0.40 -18.15
CA GLN A 150 2.27 -0.81 -17.38
C GLN A 150 1.33 -1.97 -17.77
N PHE A 151 0.05 -1.67 -17.98
CA PHE A 151 -0.91 -2.67 -18.42
C PHE A 151 -0.64 -3.12 -19.86
N ARG A 152 -0.17 -2.24 -20.75
CA ARG A 152 0.28 -2.56 -22.10
C ARG A 152 1.43 -3.58 -22.08
N ALA A 153 2.45 -3.37 -21.26
CA ALA A 153 3.56 -4.31 -21.13
C ALA A 153 3.08 -5.72 -20.75
N PHE A 154 2.10 -5.82 -19.85
CA PHE A 154 1.44 -7.08 -19.51
C PHE A 154 0.72 -7.71 -20.69
N VAL A 155 -0.08 -6.92 -21.42
CA VAL A 155 -0.84 -7.41 -22.58
C VAL A 155 0.09 -7.89 -23.69
N GLU A 156 1.16 -7.14 -23.97
CA GLU A 156 2.17 -7.50 -24.99
C GLU A 156 2.93 -8.77 -24.60
N ALA A 157 3.28 -8.94 -23.33
CA ALA A 157 4.00 -10.11 -22.83
C ALA A 157 3.14 -11.40 -22.81
N THR A 158 1.82 -11.26 -22.66
CA THR A 158 0.94 -12.42 -22.38
C THR A 158 -0.11 -12.69 -23.46
N GLY A 159 -0.38 -11.72 -24.33
CA GLY A 159 -1.51 -11.78 -25.27
C GLY A 159 -2.87 -11.70 -24.55
N HIS A 160 -2.92 -11.16 -23.33
CA HIS A 160 -4.16 -11.08 -22.55
C HIS A 160 -5.23 -10.27 -23.29
N ARG A 161 -6.43 -10.80 -23.33
CA ARG A 161 -7.62 -10.08 -23.82
C ARG A 161 -8.46 -9.66 -22.63
N SER A 162 -8.61 -8.34 -22.43
CA SER A 162 -9.36 -7.79 -21.33
C SER A 162 -10.86 -8.12 -21.40
N SER A 163 -11.55 -7.98 -20.27
CA SER A 163 -12.99 -8.17 -20.19
C SER A 163 -13.75 -7.24 -21.12
N ALA A 164 -13.34 -5.95 -21.20
CA ALA A 164 -13.91 -4.99 -22.15
C ALA A 164 -13.73 -5.42 -23.61
N GLN A 165 -12.56 -5.94 -23.99
CA GLN A 165 -12.31 -6.46 -25.32
C GLN A 165 -13.16 -7.69 -25.64
N ARG A 166 -13.37 -8.58 -24.67
CA ARG A 166 -14.26 -9.75 -24.82
C ARG A 166 -15.72 -9.34 -24.93
N ALA A 167 -16.16 -8.34 -24.16
CA ALA A 167 -17.52 -7.77 -24.19
C ALA A 167 -17.73 -6.85 -25.40
N ARG A 168 -16.66 -6.46 -26.10
CA ARG A 168 -16.65 -5.49 -27.21
C ARG A 168 -17.11 -4.08 -26.81
N GLY A 169 -16.85 -3.66 -25.58
CA GLY A 169 -17.19 -2.34 -25.09
C GLY A 169 -17.10 -2.23 -23.59
N SER A 170 -17.29 -1.02 -23.11
CA SER A 170 -17.30 -0.67 -21.68
C SER A 170 -18.10 0.59 -21.45
N SER A 171 -18.42 0.88 -20.17
CA SER A 171 -19.16 2.09 -19.85
C SER A 171 -18.21 3.30 -19.83
N ILE A 172 -18.65 4.40 -20.47
CA ILE A 172 -17.99 5.71 -20.48
C ILE A 172 -18.92 6.77 -19.90
N TYR A 173 -18.36 7.92 -19.53
CA TYR A 173 -19.15 9.10 -19.24
C TYR A 173 -19.54 9.79 -20.55
N ASP A 174 -20.85 9.86 -20.82
CA ASP A 174 -21.39 10.68 -21.92
C ASP A 174 -21.72 12.08 -21.41
N GLU A 175 -20.89 13.03 -21.77
CA GLU A 175 -21.06 14.41 -21.38
C GLU A 175 -22.41 14.99 -21.84
N ARG A 176 -22.94 14.59 -22.98
CA ARG A 176 -24.22 15.12 -23.54
C ARG A 176 -25.39 14.76 -22.61
N ASN A 177 -25.40 13.53 -22.11
CA ASN A 177 -26.46 13.04 -21.25
C ASN A 177 -26.16 13.26 -19.75
N GLY A 178 -24.88 13.47 -19.40
CA GLY A 178 -24.43 13.58 -18.02
C GLY A 178 -24.54 12.24 -17.26
N ALA A 179 -24.34 11.13 -17.95
CA ALA A 179 -24.55 9.79 -17.42
C ALA A 179 -23.48 8.81 -17.94
N MET A 180 -23.32 7.71 -17.20
CA MET A 180 -22.53 6.58 -17.68
C MET A 180 -23.35 5.79 -18.69
N ILE A 181 -22.78 5.53 -19.87
CA ILE A 181 -23.42 4.77 -20.95
C ILE A 181 -22.46 3.68 -21.47
N GLU A 182 -23.04 2.56 -21.95
CA GLU A 182 -22.28 1.54 -22.64
C GLU A 182 -21.85 2.02 -24.04
N ARG A 183 -20.54 1.89 -24.35
CA ARG A 183 -19.99 2.27 -25.65
C ARG A 183 -19.17 1.12 -26.24
N ARG A 184 -19.51 0.74 -27.48
CA ARG A 184 -18.80 -0.28 -28.24
C ARG A 184 -17.41 0.21 -28.63
N GLY A 185 -16.43 -0.73 -28.64
CA GLY A 185 -15.07 -0.45 -29.07
C GLY A 185 -14.18 0.17 -28.01
N VAL A 186 -14.71 0.48 -26.82
CA VAL A 186 -13.95 1.02 -25.70
C VAL A 186 -13.31 -0.13 -24.91
N ASP A 187 -12.03 0.00 -24.60
CA ASP A 187 -11.28 -0.94 -23.79
C ASP A 187 -10.19 -0.23 -22.93
N TRP A 188 -9.27 -0.97 -22.37
CA TRP A 188 -8.21 -0.50 -21.47
C TRP A 188 -7.25 0.54 -22.11
N LEU A 189 -7.28 0.72 -23.40
CA LEU A 189 -6.50 1.74 -24.13
C LEU A 189 -7.18 3.11 -24.15
N ASP A 190 -8.39 3.22 -23.62
CA ASP A 190 -9.20 4.44 -23.74
C ASP A 190 -9.38 5.11 -22.36
N ASP A 191 -9.60 6.43 -22.39
CA ASP A 191 -9.85 7.27 -21.24
C ASP A 191 -11.33 7.22 -20.78
N ASP A 192 -11.68 8.04 -19.82
CA ASP A 192 -13.03 8.16 -19.26
C ASP A 192 -14.10 8.56 -20.29
N ALA A 193 -13.72 9.28 -21.32
CA ALA A 193 -14.60 9.71 -22.43
C ALA A 193 -14.59 8.73 -23.62
N GLY A 194 -13.75 7.69 -23.57
CA GLY A 194 -13.57 6.71 -24.63
C GLY A 194 -12.71 7.21 -25.80
N ASN A 195 -11.78 8.13 -25.54
CA ASN A 195 -10.69 8.50 -26.43
C ASN A 195 -9.43 7.75 -26.04
N ARG A 196 -8.39 7.75 -26.88
CA ARG A 196 -7.11 7.12 -26.54
C ARG A 196 -6.50 7.76 -25.31
N ALA A 197 -6.22 6.96 -24.30
CA ALA A 197 -5.55 7.37 -23.06
C ALA A 197 -4.04 7.54 -23.27
N GLY A 198 -3.44 8.45 -22.51
CA GLY A 198 -1.98 8.59 -22.41
C GLY A 198 -1.34 7.43 -21.67
N ASP A 199 -0.04 7.21 -21.88
CA ASP A 199 0.73 6.13 -21.25
C ASP A 199 0.82 6.27 -19.72
N ASP A 200 0.77 7.50 -19.22
CA ASP A 200 0.80 7.88 -17.81
C ASP A 200 -0.60 8.05 -17.17
N ALA A 201 -1.66 7.80 -17.91
CA ALA A 201 -3.01 7.75 -17.36
C ALA A 201 -3.22 6.45 -16.57
N PRO A 202 -4.06 6.44 -15.52
CA PRO A 202 -4.48 5.19 -14.89
C PRO A 202 -5.20 4.31 -15.91
N VAL A 203 -4.95 3.01 -15.88
CA VAL A 203 -5.68 2.08 -16.74
C VAL A 203 -7.11 1.96 -16.25
N LEU A 204 -8.07 2.33 -17.10
CA LEU A 204 -9.50 2.20 -16.89
C LEU A 204 -10.09 1.07 -17.72
N HIS A 205 -11.39 0.82 -17.59
CA HIS A 205 -12.08 -0.23 -18.37
C HIS A 205 -11.53 -1.63 -18.16
N VAL A 206 -10.91 -1.87 -17.01
CA VAL A 206 -10.38 -3.16 -16.57
C VAL A 206 -11.28 -3.75 -15.48
N SER A 207 -11.50 -5.05 -15.55
CA SER A 207 -12.25 -5.79 -14.55
C SER A 207 -11.34 -6.25 -13.39
N TRP A 208 -11.95 -6.74 -12.31
CA TRP A 208 -11.23 -7.40 -11.23
C TRP A 208 -10.42 -8.61 -11.72
N ASP A 209 -11.00 -9.38 -12.67
CA ASP A 209 -10.33 -10.53 -13.28
C ASP A 209 -9.11 -10.11 -14.10
N ASP A 210 -9.17 -8.97 -14.82
CA ASP A 210 -8.04 -8.41 -15.54
C ASP A 210 -6.93 -7.93 -14.59
N ALA A 211 -7.31 -7.25 -13.51
CA ALA A 211 -6.39 -6.82 -12.47
C ALA A 211 -5.69 -8.00 -11.79
N LEU A 212 -6.43 -9.07 -11.47
CA LEU A 212 -5.85 -10.30 -10.93
C LEU A 212 -4.91 -10.99 -11.92
N ALA A 213 -5.22 -10.99 -13.22
CA ALA A 213 -4.34 -11.53 -14.25
C ALA A 213 -3.02 -10.73 -14.32
N TYR A 214 -3.07 -9.39 -14.20
CA TYR A 214 -1.91 -8.52 -14.14
C TYR A 214 -1.02 -8.84 -12.92
N THR A 215 -1.60 -8.95 -11.72
CA THR A 215 -0.81 -9.25 -10.51
C THR A 215 -0.10 -10.60 -10.61
N ARG A 216 -0.77 -11.62 -11.18
CA ARG A 216 -0.18 -12.95 -11.39
C ARG A 216 0.96 -12.93 -12.42
N TRP A 217 0.85 -12.12 -13.46
CA TRP A 217 1.94 -11.91 -14.41
C TRP A 217 3.11 -11.24 -13.71
N LEU A 218 2.87 -10.15 -13.01
CA LEU A 218 3.90 -9.40 -12.29
C LEU A 218 4.64 -10.27 -11.25
N ALA A 219 3.90 -11.14 -10.53
CA ALA A 219 4.51 -12.09 -9.60
C ALA A 219 5.44 -13.09 -10.30
N ARG A 220 5.09 -13.58 -11.49
CA ARG A 220 5.97 -14.46 -12.27
C ARG A 220 7.20 -13.74 -12.79
N GLU A 221 7.06 -12.51 -13.28
CA GLU A 221 8.16 -11.72 -13.82
C GLU A 221 9.19 -11.30 -12.76
N THR A 222 8.74 -11.07 -11.52
CA THR A 222 9.59 -10.56 -10.44
C THR A 222 10.05 -11.64 -9.47
N GLY A 223 9.37 -12.78 -9.42
CA GLY A 223 9.56 -13.80 -8.39
C GLY A 223 9.04 -13.37 -7.00
N ALA A 224 8.40 -12.21 -6.88
CA ALA A 224 7.82 -11.68 -5.63
C ALA A 224 6.30 -11.92 -5.58
N VAL A 225 5.71 -11.85 -4.39
CA VAL A 225 4.27 -12.04 -4.20
C VAL A 225 3.53 -10.73 -4.46
N TYR A 226 3.05 -10.55 -5.68
CA TYR A 226 2.18 -9.44 -6.07
C TYR A 226 0.71 -9.88 -6.08
N ARG A 227 -0.16 -9.01 -5.59
CA ARG A 227 -1.61 -9.22 -5.46
C ARG A 227 -2.37 -7.89 -5.52
N LEU A 228 -3.69 -7.93 -5.51
CA LEU A 228 -4.48 -6.75 -5.18
C LEU A 228 -4.34 -6.44 -3.68
N PRO A 229 -4.44 -5.17 -3.27
CA PRO A 229 -4.49 -4.85 -1.85
C PRO A 229 -5.77 -5.41 -1.23
N SER A 230 -5.73 -5.78 0.05
CA SER A 230 -6.96 -5.99 0.80
C SER A 230 -7.70 -4.66 0.97
N GLU A 231 -9.00 -4.73 1.24
CA GLU A 231 -9.81 -3.54 1.55
C GLU A 231 -9.27 -2.80 2.78
N ALA A 232 -8.78 -3.54 3.78
CA ALA A 232 -8.17 -2.97 4.97
C ALA A 232 -6.82 -2.28 4.67
N GLU A 233 -5.98 -2.88 3.83
CA GLU A 233 -4.73 -2.26 3.37
C GLU A 233 -4.99 -0.98 2.59
N PHE A 234 -6.00 -0.98 1.73
CA PHE A 234 -6.37 0.21 0.96
C PHE A 234 -6.82 1.35 1.88
N GLU A 235 -7.75 1.10 2.82
CA GLU A 235 -8.23 2.14 3.73
C GLU A 235 -7.13 2.63 4.69
N TYR A 236 -6.25 1.74 5.17
CA TYR A 236 -5.07 2.11 5.96
C TYR A 236 -4.14 3.05 5.17
N ALA A 237 -3.85 2.69 3.93
CA ALA A 237 -3.00 3.45 3.02
C ALA A 237 -3.61 4.82 2.66
N LEU A 238 -4.91 4.86 2.38
CA LEU A 238 -5.65 6.08 2.07
C LEU A 238 -5.67 7.03 3.27
N ARG A 239 -5.98 6.54 4.46
CA ARG A 239 -6.02 7.35 5.69
C ARG A 239 -4.64 7.85 6.10
N ALA A 240 -3.58 7.11 5.84
CA ALA A 240 -2.19 7.47 6.16
C ALA A 240 -2.02 8.07 7.59
N GLY A 241 -2.72 7.49 8.57
CA GLY A 241 -2.76 7.96 9.96
C GLY A 241 -3.94 8.87 10.30
N GLY A 242 -4.70 9.35 9.30
CA GLY A 242 -5.90 10.18 9.50
C GLY A 242 -7.07 9.40 10.11
N ILE A 243 -7.93 10.11 10.86
CA ILE A 243 -9.13 9.55 11.52
C ILE A 243 -10.43 10.24 11.07
N THR A 244 -10.32 11.23 10.23
CA THR A 244 -11.38 12.10 9.71
C THR A 244 -12.14 11.47 8.54
N ALA A 245 -13.23 12.07 8.12
CA ALA A 245 -14.04 11.58 7.00
C ALA A 245 -13.24 11.55 5.70
N PHE A 246 -12.44 12.60 5.46
CA PHE A 246 -11.52 12.67 4.33
C PHE A 246 -10.05 12.59 4.80
N PRO A 247 -9.10 12.22 3.94
CA PRO A 247 -7.66 12.21 4.31
C PRO A 247 -7.14 13.58 4.74
N TRP A 248 -7.72 14.67 4.24
CA TRP A 248 -7.35 16.07 4.54
C TRP A 248 -8.14 16.69 5.69
N GLY A 249 -9.16 16.04 6.26
CA GLY A 249 -9.97 16.58 7.36
C GLY A 249 -11.47 16.34 7.20
N GLU A 250 -12.27 17.27 7.71
CA GLU A 250 -13.74 17.21 7.64
C GLU A 250 -14.32 18.21 6.62
N ASP A 251 -13.54 19.23 6.23
CA ASP A 251 -13.96 20.34 5.35
C ASP A 251 -13.65 20.05 3.87
N ASP A 252 -13.94 21.02 3.01
CA ASP A 252 -13.58 20.97 1.59
C ASP A 252 -12.07 20.77 1.40
N PRO A 253 -11.64 20.07 0.33
CA PRO A 253 -10.23 19.78 0.10
C PRO A 253 -9.44 21.08 -0.16
N PRO A 254 -8.19 21.17 0.32
CA PRO A 254 -7.30 22.26 -0.07
C PRO A 254 -7.05 22.25 -1.59
N ALA A 255 -6.71 23.41 -2.14
CA ALA A 255 -6.55 23.59 -3.57
C ALA A 255 -5.58 22.57 -4.19
N ARG A 256 -6.02 21.91 -5.26
CA ARG A 256 -5.21 20.99 -6.09
C ARG A 256 -4.59 19.83 -5.32
N LEU A 257 -5.32 19.28 -4.37
CA LEU A 257 -4.84 18.17 -3.52
C LEU A 257 -4.90 16.82 -4.25
N GLU A 258 -6.02 16.54 -4.91
CA GLU A 258 -6.37 15.27 -5.55
C GLU A 258 -7.23 15.54 -6.81
N ASN A 259 -7.39 14.57 -7.71
CA ASN A 259 -8.39 14.67 -8.78
C ASN A 259 -9.78 14.30 -8.25
N LEU A 260 -10.58 15.31 -7.97
CA LEU A 260 -11.91 15.19 -7.36
C LEU A 260 -12.96 15.93 -8.20
N THR A 261 -14.23 15.61 -7.97
CA THR A 261 -15.33 16.40 -8.53
C THR A 261 -15.32 17.82 -7.97
N GLY A 262 -14.77 18.77 -8.71
CA GLY A 262 -14.68 20.18 -8.36
C GLY A 262 -15.83 21.00 -8.94
N GLY A 263 -16.46 21.84 -8.11
CA GLY A 263 -17.51 22.78 -8.58
C GLY A 263 -16.97 23.89 -9.50
N LEU A 264 -15.66 24.11 -9.49
CA LEU A 264 -15.00 25.09 -10.36
C LEU A 264 -14.58 24.50 -11.70
N ASP A 265 -14.47 23.16 -11.82
CA ASP A 265 -14.10 22.51 -13.06
C ASP A 265 -15.25 22.50 -14.06
N VAL A 266 -14.89 22.60 -15.32
CA VAL A 266 -15.84 22.70 -16.44
C VAL A 266 -15.42 21.69 -17.51
N SER A 267 -16.38 20.92 -18.00
CA SER A 267 -16.15 20.01 -19.11
C SER A 267 -15.81 20.77 -20.42
N PRO A 268 -15.25 20.08 -21.41
CA PRO A 268 -15.06 20.64 -22.74
C PRO A 268 -16.35 21.23 -23.37
N GLY A 269 -17.51 20.64 -23.07
CA GLY A 269 -18.82 21.10 -23.52
C GLY A 269 -19.50 22.12 -22.61
N GLY A 270 -18.83 22.60 -21.56
CA GLY A 270 -19.34 23.64 -20.65
C GLY A 270 -20.16 23.14 -19.48
N ARG A 271 -20.19 21.81 -19.21
CA ARG A 271 -20.89 21.21 -18.06
C ARG A 271 -20.15 21.47 -16.76
N ARG A 272 -20.92 21.55 -15.67
CA ARG A 272 -20.40 21.55 -14.29
C ARG A 272 -21.03 20.42 -13.48
N TRP A 273 -20.30 19.93 -12.50
CA TRP A 273 -20.82 18.96 -11.55
C TRP A 273 -21.84 19.61 -10.62
N SER A 274 -22.98 18.95 -10.40
CA SER A 274 -24.03 19.44 -9.49
C SER A 274 -23.80 18.99 -8.04
N ASN A 275 -23.15 17.84 -7.83
CA ASN A 275 -22.78 17.32 -6.52
C ASN A 275 -21.25 17.21 -6.44
N ALA A 276 -20.61 18.30 -6.01
CA ALA A 276 -19.17 18.50 -6.04
C ALA A 276 -18.71 19.29 -4.81
N PHE A 277 -17.42 19.30 -4.56
CA PHE A 277 -16.81 20.25 -3.64
C PHE A 277 -16.88 21.66 -4.23
N ALA A 278 -17.78 22.49 -3.68
CA ALA A 278 -18.22 23.73 -4.35
C ALA A 278 -17.09 24.73 -4.60
N GLY A 279 -16.15 24.86 -3.69
CA GLY A 279 -14.99 25.77 -3.78
C GLY A 279 -13.74 25.14 -4.41
N TYR A 280 -13.82 23.89 -4.85
CA TYR A 280 -12.69 23.13 -5.36
C TYR A 280 -12.64 23.11 -6.90
N GLY A 281 -11.42 23.03 -7.43
CA GLY A 281 -11.12 22.75 -8.81
C GLY A 281 -9.67 22.34 -8.95
N ASP A 282 -9.43 21.24 -9.64
CA ASP A 282 -8.09 20.66 -9.85
C ASP A 282 -7.57 20.89 -11.28
N GLY A 283 -8.44 21.32 -12.18
CA GLY A 283 -8.13 21.61 -13.59
C GLY A 283 -8.36 20.43 -14.53
N TYR A 284 -8.96 19.34 -14.03
CA TYR A 284 -9.37 18.20 -14.83
C TYR A 284 -10.88 18.00 -14.74
N TRP A 285 -11.52 17.69 -15.86
CA TRP A 285 -12.91 17.27 -15.87
C TRP A 285 -13.07 15.78 -15.69
N GLY A 286 -12.16 15.01 -16.25
CA GLY A 286 -12.07 13.56 -16.22
C GLY A 286 -10.83 13.09 -15.47
N VAL A 287 -10.34 11.92 -15.85
CA VAL A 287 -9.15 11.33 -15.24
C VAL A 287 -7.90 12.17 -15.54
N ALA A 288 -7.02 12.31 -14.54
CA ALA A 288 -5.71 12.95 -14.67
C ALA A 288 -4.60 11.89 -14.85
N PRO A 289 -3.43 12.25 -15.43
CA PRO A 289 -2.24 11.42 -15.35
C PRO A 289 -1.89 11.10 -13.88
N VAL A 290 -1.38 9.90 -13.61
CA VAL A 290 -1.03 9.48 -12.25
C VAL A 290 0.06 10.37 -11.63
N ALA A 291 0.05 10.50 -10.30
CA ALA A 291 0.99 11.33 -9.54
C ALA A 291 1.01 12.82 -9.97
N ARG A 292 -0.08 13.32 -10.52
CA ARG A 292 -0.20 14.75 -10.88
C ARG A 292 -0.36 15.63 -9.65
N PHE A 293 -0.83 15.07 -8.57
CA PHE A 293 -1.10 15.73 -7.29
C PHE A 293 -0.14 15.29 -6.20
N SER A 294 -0.25 15.91 -5.03
CA SER A 294 0.62 15.60 -3.89
C SER A 294 0.38 14.20 -3.37
N SER A 295 1.44 13.56 -2.88
CA SER A 295 1.29 12.29 -2.16
C SER A 295 0.78 12.51 -0.73
N ASN A 296 0.10 11.49 -0.18
CA ASN A 296 -0.29 11.48 1.23
C ASN A 296 0.92 11.26 2.17
N ALA A 297 0.68 11.18 3.48
CA ALA A 297 1.74 11.03 4.48
C ALA A 297 2.52 9.71 4.37
N PHE A 298 2.01 8.71 3.67
CA PHE A 298 2.75 7.47 3.35
C PHE A 298 3.51 7.55 2.01
N GLY A 299 3.43 8.67 1.30
CA GLY A 299 4.08 8.86 0.00
C GLY A 299 3.29 8.29 -1.20
N LEU A 300 2.04 7.93 -1.00
CA LEU A 300 1.15 7.38 -2.04
C LEU A 300 0.39 8.51 -2.73
N ASN A 301 0.25 8.44 -4.06
CA ASN A 301 -0.52 9.37 -4.87
C ASN A 301 -1.89 8.78 -5.22
N ASP A 302 -2.84 9.66 -5.48
CA ASP A 302 -4.14 9.35 -6.08
C ASP A 302 -4.91 8.25 -5.32
N MET A 303 -4.80 8.27 -3.97
CA MET A 303 -5.51 7.29 -3.11
C MET A 303 -6.99 7.61 -2.98
N ASN A 304 -7.37 8.86 -3.19
CA ASN A 304 -8.73 9.35 -3.04
C ASN A 304 -9.12 10.24 -4.23
N GLY A 305 -9.87 9.70 -5.16
CA GLY A 305 -10.18 10.37 -6.44
C GLY A 305 -9.52 9.69 -7.61
N ASN A 306 -9.33 10.40 -8.70
CA ASN A 306 -8.82 9.95 -9.98
C ASN A 306 -9.52 8.67 -10.49
N ALA A 307 -9.06 7.48 -10.17
CA ALA A 307 -9.75 6.23 -10.45
C ALA A 307 -10.13 5.51 -9.16
N SER A 308 -11.37 5.04 -9.06
CA SER A 308 -11.74 4.05 -8.04
C SER A 308 -10.98 2.73 -8.31
N GLU A 309 -10.70 1.97 -7.27
CA GLU A 309 -9.79 0.85 -7.42
C GLU A 309 -10.36 -0.47 -6.91
N TRP A 310 -10.14 -1.52 -7.71
CA TRP A 310 -10.41 -2.88 -7.31
C TRP A 310 -9.50 -3.31 -6.15
N VAL A 311 -10.09 -3.93 -5.14
CA VAL A 311 -9.37 -4.61 -4.06
C VAL A 311 -9.67 -6.11 -4.06
N GLU A 312 -8.94 -6.89 -3.28
CA GLU A 312 -9.05 -8.35 -3.31
C GLU A 312 -10.35 -8.87 -2.70
N ASP A 313 -10.94 -8.14 -1.78
CA ASP A 313 -12.04 -8.56 -0.92
C ASP A 313 -13.34 -8.88 -1.68
N CYS A 314 -14.05 -9.86 -1.18
CA CYS A 314 -15.45 -10.05 -1.47
C CYS A 314 -16.30 -8.95 -0.82
N TRP A 315 -17.41 -8.58 -1.45
CA TRP A 315 -18.36 -7.69 -0.81
C TRP A 315 -19.11 -8.37 0.34
N HIS A 316 -19.18 -7.65 1.45
CA HIS A 316 -20.04 -7.96 2.61
C HIS A 316 -20.80 -6.71 3.00
N ASP A 317 -22.08 -6.83 3.33
CA ASP A 317 -22.96 -5.70 3.63
C ASP A 317 -22.65 -5.02 4.98
N SER A 318 -21.69 -5.56 5.72
CA SER A 318 -21.18 -4.97 6.97
C SER A 318 -19.81 -5.55 7.34
N TYR A 319 -19.10 -4.91 8.26
CA TYR A 319 -17.86 -5.42 8.84
C TYR A 319 -18.04 -6.34 10.05
N VAL A 320 -19.27 -6.84 10.30
CA VAL A 320 -19.48 -7.86 11.32
C VAL A 320 -18.72 -9.12 10.94
N ARG A 321 -17.76 -9.56 11.79
CA ARG A 321 -16.84 -10.67 11.57
C ARG A 321 -15.73 -10.42 10.52
N ALA A 322 -15.51 -9.17 10.09
CA ALA A 322 -14.38 -8.86 9.23
C ALA A 322 -13.04 -9.25 9.88
N PRO A 323 -12.03 -9.66 9.08
CA PRO A 323 -10.67 -9.89 9.57
C PRO A 323 -10.13 -8.65 10.31
N ARG A 324 -9.29 -8.88 11.32
CA ARG A 324 -8.70 -7.80 12.13
C ARG A 324 -7.18 -7.73 12.00
N ASP A 325 -6.62 -8.58 11.17
CA ASP A 325 -5.19 -8.70 10.88
C ASP A 325 -4.77 -8.04 9.56
N GLY A 326 -5.75 -7.42 8.86
CA GLY A 326 -5.53 -6.79 7.57
C GLY A 326 -5.61 -7.72 6.37
N SER A 327 -5.84 -9.02 6.57
CA SER A 327 -6.04 -9.97 5.47
C SER A 327 -7.32 -9.68 4.68
N ALA A 328 -7.30 -9.99 3.39
CA ALA A 328 -8.48 -9.84 2.53
C ALA A 328 -9.62 -10.77 2.97
N TRP A 329 -10.84 -10.24 3.03
CA TRP A 329 -12.02 -11.01 3.37
C TRP A 329 -12.62 -11.69 2.15
N VAL A 330 -12.13 -12.88 1.84
CA VAL A 330 -12.55 -13.66 0.67
C VAL A 330 -13.32 -14.91 1.07
N ASN A 331 -14.38 -15.21 0.31
CA ASN A 331 -15.21 -16.40 0.48
C ASN A 331 -15.27 -17.19 -0.83
N PRO A 332 -15.38 -18.52 -0.80
CA PRO A 332 -15.65 -19.30 -2.00
C PRO A 332 -16.94 -18.86 -2.68
N GLY A 333 -16.92 -18.73 -4.02
CA GLY A 333 -18.11 -18.35 -4.80
C GLY A 333 -18.50 -16.87 -4.71
N CYS A 334 -17.59 -16.00 -4.34
CA CYS A 334 -17.76 -14.56 -4.29
C CYS A 334 -18.22 -14.00 -5.66
N THR A 335 -19.41 -13.42 -5.70
CA THR A 335 -20.02 -12.87 -6.92
C THR A 335 -19.86 -11.35 -7.04
N ARG A 336 -19.40 -10.68 -5.99
CA ARG A 336 -19.18 -9.24 -5.95
C ARG A 336 -17.88 -8.91 -5.24
N ARG A 337 -17.15 -7.97 -5.80
CA ARG A 337 -15.87 -7.47 -5.29
C ARG A 337 -15.99 -6.04 -4.82
N VAL A 338 -15.14 -5.67 -3.88
CA VAL A 338 -15.09 -4.31 -3.33
C VAL A 338 -14.30 -3.38 -4.25
N ILE A 339 -14.75 -2.15 -4.36
CA ILE A 339 -14.08 -1.02 -5.02
C ILE A 339 -13.97 0.10 -4.01
N ARG A 340 -12.82 0.78 -3.99
CA ARG A 340 -12.46 1.82 -3.01
C ARG A 340 -11.93 3.08 -3.68
N GLY A 341 -11.77 4.16 -2.92
CA GLY A 341 -11.00 5.34 -3.25
C GLY A 341 -11.75 6.51 -3.86
N GLY A 342 -12.97 6.33 -4.33
CA GLY A 342 -13.64 7.36 -5.13
C GLY A 342 -13.04 7.45 -6.55
N SER A 343 -13.50 8.38 -7.36
CA SER A 343 -12.99 8.63 -8.72
C SER A 343 -13.17 10.08 -9.11
N TRP A 344 -12.64 10.48 -10.23
CA TRP A 344 -12.84 11.79 -10.87
C TRP A 344 -14.31 12.24 -10.97
N ALA A 345 -15.27 11.32 -10.94
CA ALA A 345 -16.72 11.56 -11.03
C ALA A 345 -17.49 11.16 -9.75
N SER A 346 -16.82 11.09 -8.61
CA SER A 346 -17.44 10.76 -7.33
C SER A 346 -17.92 12.01 -6.59
N SER A 347 -19.15 11.95 -6.03
CA SER A 347 -19.61 13.01 -5.13
C SER A 347 -18.75 13.11 -3.87
N PRO A 348 -18.79 14.23 -3.13
CA PRO A 348 -18.10 14.35 -1.84
C PRO A 348 -18.35 13.18 -0.88
N GLU A 349 -19.59 12.72 -0.78
CA GLU A 349 -19.93 11.56 0.06
C GLU A 349 -19.23 10.27 -0.37
N GLN A 350 -19.02 10.10 -1.68
CA GLN A 350 -18.36 8.94 -2.26
C GLN A 350 -16.82 9.02 -2.17
N THR A 351 -16.29 10.17 -1.77
CA THR A 351 -14.85 10.41 -1.62
C THR A 351 -14.38 10.22 -0.17
N ARG A 352 -15.29 9.93 0.78
CA ARG A 352 -14.92 9.66 2.18
C ARG A 352 -14.03 8.43 2.30
N SER A 353 -13.07 8.48 3.21
CA SER A 353 -12.10 7.40 3.42
C SER A 353 -12.73 6.04 3.69
N ALA A 354 -13.91 6.01 4.32
CA ALA A 354 -14.66 4.79 4.63
C ALA A 354 -15.63 4.36 3.52
N PHE A 355 -15.84 5.18 2.49
CA PHE A 355 -16.79 4.86 1.43
C PHE A 355 -16.35 3.62 0.64
N ARG A 356 -17.30 2.76 0.32
CA ARG A 356 -17.09 1.51 -0.39
C ARG A 356 -18.27 1.18 -1.30
N ILE A 357 -17.97 0.64 -2.47
CA ILE A 357 -18.95 0.12 -3.41
C ILE A 357 -18.61 -1.28 -3.85
N GLN A 358 -19.52 -1.90 -4.59
CA GLN A 358 -19.39 -3.27 -5.08
C GLN A 358 -19.68 -3.35 -6.58
N ALA A 359 -19.04 -4.30 -7.25
CA ALA A 359 -19.43 -4.70 -8.60
C ALA A 359 -19.13 -6.19 -8.84
N ALA A 360 -19.70 -6.75 -9.91
CA ALA A 360 -19.34 -8.09 -10.37
C ALA A 360 -17.88 -8.12 -10.85
N PRO A 361 -17.15 -9.23 -10.68
CA PRO A 361 -15.72 -9.31 -11.05
C PRO A 361 -15.42 -8.95 -12.50
N GLY A 362 -16.34 -9.21 -13.42
CA GLY A 362 -16.20 -8.90 -14.85
C GLY A 362 -16.63 -7.48 -15.26
N THR A 363 -17.08 -6.63 -14.32
CA THR A 363 -17.53 -5.26 -14.62
C THR A 363 -16.35 -4.41 -15.08
N THR A 364 -16.57 -3.59 -16.13
CA THR A 364 -15.61 -2.61 -16.64
C THR A 364 -16.23 -1.23 -16.67
N SER A 365 -15.46 -0.18 -16.39
CA SER A 365 -15.98 1.19 -16.28
C SER A 365 -14.89 2.23 -16.50
N ALA A 366 -15.27 3.38 -17.01
CA ALA A 366 -14.47 4.61 -17.08
C ALA A 366 -14.07 5.19 -15.72
N ARG A 367 -14.54 4.62 -14.63
CA ARG A 367 -14.31 5.14 -13.27
C ARG A 367 -13.44 4.22 -12.44
N VAL A 368 -13.06 3.03 -12.96
CA VAL A 368 -12.45 1.98 -12.14
C VAL A 368 -11.18 1.47 -12.81
N GLY A 369 -10.11 1.57 -12.07
CA GLY A 369 -8.80 0.98 -12.31
C GLY A 369 -8.38 0.08 -11.14
N PHE A 370 -7.08 0.01 -10.87
CA PHE A 370 -6.53 -0.74 -9.74
C PHE A 370 -5.08 -0.32 -9.47
N ARG A 371 -4.60 -0.61 -8.27
CA ARG A 371 -3.15 -0.66 -7.95
C ARG A 371 -2.80 -2.00 -7.34
N VAL A 372 -1.50 -2.29 -7.26
CA VAL A 372 -1.02 -3.57 -6.75
C VAL A 372 -0.40 -3.43 -5.36
N ALA A 373 -0.53 -4.48 -4.55
CA ALA A 373 0.20 -4.69 -3.33
C ALA A 373 1.27 -5.78 -3.51
N ARG A 374 2.29 -5.77 -2.64
CA ARG A 374 3.37 -6.77 -2.61
C ARG A 374 3.69 -7.12 -1.16
N ASP A 375 3.83 -8.40 -0.90
CA ASP A 375 4.30 -8.91 0.39
C ASP A 375 5.82 -8.68 0.53
N LEU A 376 6.27 -8.37 1.76
CA LEU A 376 7.68 -8.06 2.07
C LEU A 376 8.42 -9.28 2.62
#